data_d358ca1a1fabb531332664d6f9d4f52b
#
_entry.id   d358ca1a1fabb531332664d6f9d4f52b
#
_cell.length_a   1.000
_cell.length_b   1.000
_cell.length_c   1.000
_cell.angle_alpha   90.00
_cell.angle_beta   90.00
_cell.angle_gamma   90.00
#
_symmetry.space_group_name_H-M   'P 1'
#
loop_
_entity.id
_entity.type
_entity.pdbx_description
1 polymer ?
#
loop_
_entity_poly.entity_id
_entity_poly.type
_entity_poly.pdbx_seq_one_letter_code
_entity_poly.pdbx_strand_id
1 'polypeptide(L)'
;DPNDTQRSIRAYEIKSYTDISMYDWLARTESEFKNSDFLKLYIETKREKLIERINLRTLNMINGGAINEVKKFIKLKIRKDQSVNKVIGIAELTQYLNHEVTLEEAKELISIKTRQYAKRQATWARTRMTSWKKIKPTRIDDCIKKLNKSLLKLDQ
;
A
#
# COMPACT_ATOMS: atom_id res chain seq x y z
N ASP A 1 -2.47 18.42 -9.64
CA ASP A 1 -2.97 17.70 -10.82
C ASP A 1 -4.48 17.94 -10.94
N PRO A 2 -4.97 18.58 -12.02
CA PRO A 2 -6.41 18.89 -12.20
C PRO A 2 -7.29 17.63 -12.26
N ASN A 3 -6.71 16.45 -12.51
CA ASN A 3 -7.43 15.17 -12.53
C ASN A 3 -7.50 14.48 -11.17
N ASP A 4 -6.87 15.04 -10.13
CA ASP A 4 -6.95 14.49 -8.76
C ASP A 4 -8.17 15.07 -8.02
N THR A 5 -9.34 14.54 -8.38
CA THR A 5 -10.63 14.99 -7.83
C THR A 5 -10.67 14.91 -6.30
N GLN A 6 -10.09 13.87 -5.70
CA GLN A 6 -10.12 13.71 -4.24
C GLN A 6 -9.31 14.81 -3.52
N ARG A 7 -8.12 15.14 -4.04
CA ARG A 7 -7.31 16.23 -3.49
C ARG A 7 -7.97 17.59 -3.71
N SER A 8 -8.59 17.79 -4.87
CA SER A 8 -9.31 19.03 -5.18
C SER A 8 -10.50 19.22 -4.23
N ILE A 9 -11.31 18.18 -4.01
CA ILE A 9 -12.41 18.20 -3.04
C ILE A 9 -11.88 18.51 -1.64
N ARG A 10 -10.81 17.82 -1.21
CA ARG A 10 -10.23 18.04 0.11
C ARG A 10 -9.68 19.46 0.29
N ALA A 11 -9.05 20.02 -0.73
CA ALA A 11 -8.57 21.40 -0.71
C ALA A 11 -9.74 22.40 -0.58
N TYR A 12 -10.83 22.13 -1.31
CA TYR A 12 -12.05 22.93 -1.24
C TYR A 12 -12.70 22.86 0.15
N GLU A 13 -12.86 21.66 0.72
CA GLU A 13 -13.40 21.45 2.07
C GLU A 13 -12.61 22.25 3.12
N ILE A 14 -11.27 22.14 3.10
CA ILE A 14 -10.40 22.87 4.02
C ILE A 14 -10.60 24.38 3.88
N LYS A 15 -10.57 24.90 2.66
CA LYS A 15 -10.76 26.32 2.40
C LYS A 15 -12.13 26.81 2.84
N SER A 16 -13.18 26.04 2.55
CA SER A 16 -14.56 26.41 2.91
C SER A 16 -14.80 26.40 4.41
N TYR A 17 -14.13 25.52 5.16
CA TYR A 17 -14.30 25.39 6.60
C TYR A 17 -13.42 26.37 7.39
N THR A 18 -12.18 26.62 6.94
CA THR A 18 -11.17 27.36 7.70
C THR A 18 -10.86 28.74 7.14
N ASP A 19 -11.37 29.05 5.97
CA ASP A 19 -11.01 30.21 5.14
C ASP A 19 -9.52 30.34 4.77
N ILE A 20 -8.75 29.30 5.06
CA ILE A 20 -7.30 29.21 4.77
C ILE A 20 -7.07 28.12 3.73
N SER A 21 -6.24 28.41 2.72
CA SER A 21 -5.95 27.41 1.70
C SER A 21 -5.19 26.19 2.28
N MET A 22 -5.37 25.01 1.67
CA MET A 22 -4.61 23.82 2.04
C MET A 22 -3.08 24.03 1.93
N TYR A 23 -2.64 24.86 0.99
CA TYR A 23 -1.22 25.19 0.82
C TYR A 23 -0.68 26.04 1.96
N ASP A 24 -1.46 27.02 2.43
CA ASP A 24 -1.08 27.86 3.57
C ASP A 24 -1.05 27.04 4.86
N TRP A 25 -2.00 26.09 5.02
CA TRP A 25 -1.98 25.13 6.11
C TRP A 25 -0.71 24.30 6.12
N LEU A 26 -0.36 23.71 4.97
CA LEU A 26 0.85 22.90 4.83
C LEU A 26 2.12 23.71 5.06
N ALA A 27 2.17 24.97 4.59
CA ALA A 27 3.30 25.86 4.79
C ALA A 27 3.52 26.26 6.26
N ARG A 28 2.43 26.34 7.05
CA ARG A 28 2.47 26.67 8.48
C ARG A 28 2.67 25.44 9.38
N THR A 29 2.55 24.23 8.83
CA THR A 29 2.69 23.00 9.60
C THR A 29 4.17 22.72 9.85
N GLU A 30 4.58 22.78 11.10
CA GLU A 30 5.89 22.37 11.56
C GLU A 30 5.84 20.94 12.09
N SER A 31 6.91 20.19 11.91
CA SER A 31 7.03 18.84 12.44
C SER A 31 7.56 18.90 13.87
N GLU A 32 6.90 18.22 14.80
CA GLU A 32 7.38 18.02 16.18
C GLU A 32 8.76 17.34 16.20
N PHE A 33 9.08 16.55 15.17
CA PHE A 33 10.32 15.79 15.06
C PHE A 33 11.26 16.41 14.02
N LYS A 34 12.54 16.48 14.33
CA LYS A 34 13.60 16.85 13.39
C LYS A 34 13.95 15.67 12.49
N ASN A 35 14.53 15.95 11.32
CA ASN A 35 15.00 14.89 10.43
C ASN A 35 16.06 13.97 11.06
N SER A 36 16.84 14.48 12.02
CA SER A 36 17.81 13.73 12.83
C SER A 36 17.19 12.68 13.75
N ASP A 37 15.92 12.87 14.13
CA ASP A 37 15.23 12.00 15.08
C ASP A 37 14.75 10.70 14.42
N PHE A 38 14.98 10.54 13.11
CA PHE A 38 14.53 9.39 12.34
C PHE A 38 15.68 8.60 11.72
N LEU A 39 15.70 7.30 11.97
CA LEU A 39 16.47 6.35 11.17
C LEU A 39 15.64 5.94 9.94
N LYS A 40 15.96 6.53 8.77
CA LYS A 40 15.22 6.33 7.52
C LYS A 40 15.77 5.12 6.76
N LEU A 41 15.00 4.03 6.73
CA LEU A 41 15.37 2.77 6.10
C LEU A 41 14.36 2.38 5.03
N TYR A 42 14.85 1.85 3.91
CA TYR A 42 14.05 1.28 2.83
C TYR A 42 14.46 -0.16 2.58
N ILE A 43 13.53 -1.09 2.72
CA ILE A 43 13.75 -2.51 2.46
C ILE A 43 13.54 -2.78 0.98
N GLU A 44 14.64 -3.05 0.26
CA GLU A 44 14.61 -3.32 -1.17
C GLU A 44 14.52 -4.83 -1.44
N THR A 45 13.45 -5.26 -2.09
CA THR A 45 13.28 -6.66 -2.51
C THR A 45 13.47 -6.77 -4.02
N LYS A 46 14.18 -7.80 -4.49
CA LYS A 46 14.30 -8.10 -5.92
C LYS A 46 12.91 -8.36 -6.51
N ARG A 47 12.68 -7.86 -7.74
CA ARG A 47 11.38 -7.94 -8.41
C ARG A 47 10.87 -9.37 -8.57
N GLU A 48 11.75 -10.28 -8.95
CA GLU A 48 11.43 -11.71 -9.16
C GLU A 48 10.91 -12.33 -7.85
N LYS A 49 11.63 -12.12 -6.74
CA LYS A 49 11.21 -12.60 -5.42
C LYS A 49 9.91 -11.96 -4.95
N LEU A 50 9.66 -10.70 -5.31
CA LEU A 50 8.40 -10.04 -4.99
C LEU A 50 7.23 -10.67 -5.75
N ILE A 51 7.41 -10.99 -7.03
CA ILE A 51 6.39 -11.67 -7.86
C ILE A 51 6.07 -13.05 -7.30
N GLU A 52 7.10 -13.86 -6.97
CA GLU A 52 6.91 -15.16 -6.34
C GLU A 52 6.09 -15.06 -5.04
N ARG A 53 6.43 -14.11 -4.19
CA ARG A 53 5.69 -13.87 -2.94
C ARG A 53 4.25 -13.41 -3.16
N ILE A 54 3.99 -12.61 -4.19
CA ILE A 54 2.63 -12.18 -4.56
C ILE A 54 1.81 -13.39 -4.99
N ASN A 55 2.35 -14.25 -5.85
CA ASN A 55 1.65 -15.45 -6.33
C ASN A 55 1.37 -16.43 -5.17
N LEU A 56 2.36 -16.68 -4.32
CA LEU A 56 2.19 -17.54 -3.15
C LEU A 56 1.16 -16.97 -2.18
N ARG A 57 1.19 -15.65 -1.93
CA ARG A 57 0.20 -14.97 -1.08
C ARG A 57 -1.21 -15.12 -1.64
N THR A 58 -1.39 -14.94 -2.96
CA THR A 58 -2.69 -15.11 -3.62
C THR A 58 -3.20 -16.54 -3.43
N LEU A 59 -2.35 -17.55 -3.64
CA LEU A 59 -2.70 -18.95 -3.43
C LEU A 59 -3.11 -19.23 -1.98
N ASN A 60 -2.30 -18.78 -1.02
CA ASN A 60 -2.57 -18.97 0.41
C ASN A 60 -3.86 -18.26 0.85
N MET A 61 -4.14 -17.09 0.31
CA MET A 61 -5.38 -16.34 0.58
C MET A 61 -6.62 -17.13 0.10
N ILE A 62 -6.57 -17.67 -1.10
CA ILE A 62 -7.68 -18.49 -1.63
C ILE A 62 -7.87 -19.75 -0.79
N ASN A 63 -6.79 -20.47 -0.49
CA ASN A 63 -6.83 -21.69 0.34
C ASN A 63 -7.24 -21.39 1.79
N GLY A 64 -6.94 -20.18 2.29
CA GLY A 64 -7.31 -19.69 3.61
C GLY A 64 -8.76 -19.24 3.76
N GLY A 65 -9.57 -19.33 2.69
CA GLY A 65 -11.00 -19.10 2.78
C GLY A 65 -11.50 -17.75 2.26
N ALA A 66 -10.68 -16.99 1.53
CA ALA A 66 -11.06 -15.68 0.97
C ALA A 66 -12.35 -15.71 0.12
N ILE A 67 -12.63 -16.82 -0.56
CA ILE A 67 -13.88 -16.99 -1.31
C ILE A 67 -15.10 -16.91 -0.37
N ASN A 68 -15.03 -17.58 0.78
CA ASN A 68 -16.11 -17.56 1.77
C ASN A 68 -16.25 -16.18 2.44
N GLU A 69 -15.13 -15.49 2.65
CA GLU A 69 -15.14 -14.11 3.16
C GLU A 69 -15.85 -13.18 2.17
N VAL A 70 -15.51 -13.24 0.89
CA VAL A 70 -16.16 -12.43 -0.15
C VAL A 70 -17.64 -12.79 -0.29
N LYS A 71 -18.03 -14.07 -0.19
CA LYS A 71 -19.45 -14.48 -0.13
C LYS A 71 -20.21 -13.80 1.01
N LYS A 72 -19.61 -13.73 2.20
CA LYS A 72 -20.20 -13.04 3.36
C LYS A 72 -20.24 -11.53 3.13
N PHE A 73 -19.16 -10.96 2.59
CA PHE A 73 -19.04 -9.53 2.29
C PHE A 73 -20.13 -9.05 1.33
N ILE A 74 -20.38 -9.77 0.23
CA ILE A 74 -21.43 -9.42 -0.75
C ILE A 74 -22.81 -9.33 -0.08
N LYS A 75 -23.10 -10.20 0.90
CA LYS A 75 -24.39 -10.19 1.63
C LYS A 75 -24.61 -8.93 2.46
N LEU A 76 -23.52 -8.20 2.83
CA LEU A 76 -23.62 -6.95 3.58
C LEU A 76 -24.17 -5.78 2.74
N LYS A 77 -24.28 -5.93 1.41
CA LYS A 77 -24.83 -4.93 0.48
C LYS A 77 -24.24 -3.54 0.66
N ILE A 78 -22.92 -3.48 0.91
CA ILE A 78 -22.22 -2.22 1.14
C ILE A 78 -22.30 -1.34 -0.11
N ARG A 79 -22.54 -0.05 0.09
CA ARG A 79 -22.63 0.93 -1.00
C ARG A 79 -21.37 0.88 -1.87
N LYS A 80 -21.53 0.91 -3.20
CA LYS A 80 -20.43 0.76 -4.19
C LYS A 80 -19.31 1.80 -4.08
N ASP A 81 -19.64 3.00 -3.58
CA ASP A 81 -18.70 4.12 -3.40
C ASP A 81 -17.75 3.93 -2.20
N GLN A 82 -18.04 3.00 -1.30
CA GLN A 82 -17.20 2.75 -0.12
C GLN A 82 -15.84 2.18 -0.49
N SER A 83 -14.80 2.68 0.19
CA SER A 83 -13.39 2.33 -0.08
C SER A 83 -13.09 0.84 0.08
N VAL A 84 -13.83 0.14 0.92
CA VAL A 84 -13.68 -1.31 1.13
C VAL A 84 -13.91 -2.10 -0.16
N ASN A 85 -14.79 -1.65 -1.06
CA ASN A 85 -15.02 -2.31 -2.36
C ASN A 85 -13.80 -2.23 -3.31
N LYS A 86 -12.82 -1.36 -3.01
CA LYS A 86 -11.59 -1.21 -3.80
C LYS A 86 -10.46 -2.14 -3.36
N VAL A 87 -10.70 -2.98 -2.34
CA VAL A 87 -9.70 -3.96 -1.88
C VAL A 87 -9.47 -5.01 -2.98
N ILE A 88 -8.20 -5.22 -3.31
CA ILE A 88 -7.81 -6.22 -4.32
C ILE A 88 -8.24 -7.60 -3.84
N GLY A 89 -8.95 -8.33 -4.69
CA GLY A 89 -9.52 -9.63 -4.41
C GLY A 89 -11.04 -9.63 -4.32
N ILE A 90 -11.67 -8.54 -3.84
CA ILE A 90 -13.14 -8.48 -3.72
C ILE A 90 -13.80 -8.53 -5.10
N ALA A 91 -13.43 -7.64 -6.01
CA ALA A 91 -14.02 -7.59 -7.34
C ALA A 91 -13.75 -8.88 -8.13
N GLU A 92 -12.52 -9.38 -8.11
CA GLU A 92 -12.09 -10.57 -8.83
C GLU A 92 -12.80 -11.83 -8.33
N LEU A 93 -12.91 -12.00 -7.02
CA LEU A 93 -13.62 -13.13 -6.45
C LEU A 93 -15.15 -13.00 -6.59
N THR A 94 -15.67 -11.77 -6.65
CA THR A 94 -17.08 -11.54 -6.99
C THR A 94 -17.38 -11.99 -8.41
N GLN A 95 -16.53 -11.66 -9.39
CA GLN A 95 -16.66 -12.14 -10.77
C GLN A 95 -16.64 -13.68 -10.85
N TYR A 96 -15.72 -14.32 -10.11
CA TYR A 96 -15.70 -15.78 -10.00
C TYR A 96 -17.00 -16.34 -9.41
N LEU A 97 -17.53 -15.74 -8.34
CA LEU A 97 -18.76 -16.17 -7.69
C LEU A 97 -20.01 -15.98 -8.57
N ASN A 98 -19.94 -15.02 -9.49
CA ASN A 98 -20.98 -14.78 -10.51
C ASN A 98 -20.80 -15.66 -11.77
N HIS A 99 -19.80 -16.55 -11.80
CA HIS A 99 -19.45 -17.39 -12.97
C HIS A 99 -19.01 -16.59 -14.22
N GLU A 100 -18.54 -15.34 -14.03
CA GLU A 100 -18.02 -14.49 -15.11
C GLU A 100 -16.60 -14.89 -15.53
N VAL A 101 -15.83 -15.41 -14.58
CA VAL A 101 -14.45 -15.89 -14.77
C VAL A 101 -14.23 -17.18 -14.00
N THR A 102 -13.24 -17.97 -14.41
CA THR A 102 -12.75 -19.13 -13.66
C THR A 102 -11.98 -18.74 -12.42
N LEU A 103 -11.78 -19.68 -11.50
CA LEU A 103 -10.97 -19.42 -10.30
C LEU A 103 -9.51 -19.09 -10.66
N GLU A 104 -8.96 -19.73 -11.68
CA GLU A 104 -7.57 -19.47 -12.13
C GLU A 104 -7.45 -18.06 -12.73
N GLU A 105 -8.42 -17.62 -13.52
CA GLU A 105 -8.46 -16.24 -14.02
C GLU A 105 -8.60 -15.23 -12.88
N ALA A 106 -9.43 -15.48 -11.89
CA ALA A 106 -9.56 -14.61 -10.72
C ALA A 106 -8.24 -14.49 -9.94
N LYS A 107 -7.52 -15.60 -9.73
CA LYS A 107 -6.19 -15.62 -9.11
C LYS A 107 -5.18 -14.79 -9.90
N GLU A 108 -5.16 -14.94 -11.22
CA GLU A 108 -4.24 -14.19 -12.08
C GLU A 108 -4.57 -12.68 -12.04
N LEU A 109 -5.84 -12.30 -12.12
CA LEU A 109 -6.28 -10.91 -11.99
C LEU A 109 -5.86 -10.28 -10.65
N ILE A 110 -6.02 -10.99 -9.53
CA ILE A 110 -5.56 -10.58 -8.20
C ILE A 110 -4.04 -10.37 -8.21
N SER A 111 -3.29 -11.31 -8.77
CA SER A 111 -1.83 -11.24 -8.85
C SER A 111 -1.38 -10.07 -9.72
N ILE A 112 -2.03 -9.82 -10.87
CA ILE A 112 -1.74 -8.68 -11.76
C ILE A 112 -1.96 -7.36 -11.01
N LYS A 113 -3.12 -7.17 -10.38
CA LYS A 113 -3.44 -5.94 -9.63
C LYS A 113 -2.48 -5.72 -8.47
N THR A 114 -2.11 -6.78 -7.77
CA THR A 114 -1.12 -6.71 -6.68
C THR A 114 0.26 -6.32 -7.20
N ARG A 115 0.71 -6.87 -8.34
CA ARG A 115 1.97 -6.48 -9.00
C ARG A 115 1.95 -5.01 -9.43
N GLN A 116 0.84 -4.54 -9.98
CA GLN A 116 0.66 -3.13 -10.35
C GLN A 116 0.72 -2.21 -9.11
N TYR A 117 0.11 -2.62 -8.00
CA TYR A 117 0.17 -1.88 -6.75
C TYR A 117 1.60 -1.82 -6.20
N ALA A 118 2.30 -2.94 -6.18
CA ALA A 118 3.71 -3.01 -5.77
C ALA A 118 4.62 -2.15 -6.67
N LYS A 119 4.37 -2.11 -7.99
CA LYS A 119 5.09 -1.22 -8.92
C LYS A 119 4.88 0.26 -8.56
N ARG A 120 3.64 0.67 -8.24
CA ARG A 120 3.36 2.05 -7.79
C ARG A 120 4.11 2.39 -6.50
N GLN A 121 4.11 1.47 -5.52
CA GLN A 121 4.88 1.65 -4.26
C GLN A 121 6.38 1.81 -4.53
N ALA A 122 6.96 0.96 -5.39
CA ALA A 122 8.38 1.04 -5.73
C ALA A 122 8.74 2.35 -6.47
N THR A 123 7.85 2.82 -7.36
CA THR A 123 8.03 4.11 -8.05
C THR A 123 7.97 5.27 -7.05
N TRP A 124 6.98 5.27 -6.17
CA TRP A 124 6.84 6.29 -5.12
C TRP A 124 8.07 6.32 -4.20
N ALA A 125 8.51 5.16 -3.73
CA ALA A 125 9.69 5.05 -2.87
C ALA A 125 10.95 5.60 -3.56
N ARG A 126 11.14 5.30 -4.85
CA ARG A 126 12.28 5.78 -5.63
C ARG A 126 12.33 7.30 -5.72
N THR A 127 11.18 7.96 -5.80
CA THR A 127 11.10 9.42 -5.92
C THR A 127 11.09 10.14 -4.57
N ARG A 128 10.54 9.51 -3.52
CA ARG A 128 10.33 10.16 -2.22
C ARG A 128 11.29 9.72 -1.11
N MET A 129 11.94 8.57 -1.28
CA MET A 129 12.86 7.98 -0.30
C MET A 129 14.32 7.99 -0.82
N THR A 130 14.73 9.03 -1.54
CA THR A 130 16.05 9.10 -2.18
C THR A 130 17.20 9.09 -1.18
N SER A 131 17.02 9.73 -0.02
CA SER A 131 18.00 9.81 1.07
C SER A 131 17.94 8.63 2.05
N TRP A 132 17.00 7.69 1.88
CA TRP A 132 16.82 6.59 2.80
C TRP A 132 17.88 5.51 2.58
N LYS A 133 18.38 4.94 3.69
CA LYS A 133 19.35 3.84 3.63
C LYS A 133 18.69 2.57 3.13
N LYS A 134 19.16 2.08 1.98
CA LYS A 134 18.64 0.84 1.40
C LYS A 134 19.19 -0.38 2.13
N ILE A 135 18.30 -1.29 2.52
CA ILE A 135 18.61 -2.57 3.12
C ILE A 135 18.14 -3.67 2.16
N LYS A 136 19.00 -4.65 1.87
CA LYS A 136 18.69 -5.87 1.10
C LYS A 136 18.73 -7.08 2.03
N PRO A 137 17.74 -7.28 2.90
CA PRO A 137 17.77 -8.39 3.84
C PRO A 137 17.50 -9.69 3.09
N THR A 138 18.37 -10.68 3.29
CA THR A 138 18.13 -12.06 2.89
C THR A 138 17.32 -12.80 3.95
N ARG A 139 17.41 -12.35 5.22
CA ARG A 139 16.71 -12.90 6.39
C ARG A 139 16.27 -11.77 7.33
N ILE A 140 15.24 -12.03 8.14
CA ILE A 140 14.74 -11.10 9.17
C ILE A 140 15.84 -10.76 10.18
N ASP A 141 16.62 -11.76 10.60
CA ASP A 141 17.72 -11.58 11.56
C ASP A 141 18.80 -10.62 11.07
N ASP A 142 19.12 -10.64 9.77
CA ASP A 142 20.06 -9.70 9.17
C ASP A 142 19.50 -8.27 9.15
N CYS A 143 18.18 -8.13 9.01
CA CYS A 143 17.50 -6.83 9.17
C CYS A 143 17.66 -6.31 10.60
N ILE A 144 17.32 -7.13 11.58
CA ILE A 144 17.37 -6.76 13.01
C ILE A 144 18.79 -6.39 13.42
N LYS A 145 19.79 -7.20 13.03
CA LYS A 145 21.22 -6.88 13.31
C LYS A 145 21.67 -5.55 12.72
N LYS A 146 21.25 -5.26 11.47
CA LYS A 146 21.57 -3.98 10.82
C LYS A 146 20.85 -2.80 11.46
N LEU A 147 19.60 -2.99 11.89
CA LEU A 147 18.85 -1.99 12.64
C LEU A 147 19.53 -1.67 13.98
N ASN A 148 19.83 -2.67 14.78
CA ASN A 148 20.51 -2.50 16.07
C ASN A 148 21.89 -1.80 15.92
N LYS A 149 22.69 -2.21 14.91
CA LYS A 149 23.97 -1.54 14.63
C LYS A 149 23.80 -0.08 14.18
N SER A 150 22.68 0.26 13.58
CA SER A 150 22.40 1.64 13.13
C SER A 150 21.86 2.50 14.27
N LEU A 151 21.10 1.92 15.21
CA LEU A 151 20.63 2.60 16.42
C LEU A 151 21.80 2.92 17.36
N LEU A 152 22.69 1.96 17.62
CA LEU A 152 23.89 2.17 18.45
C LEU A 152 24.84 3.27 17.93
N LYS A 153 24.76 3.65 16.66
CA LYS A 153 25.53 4.77 16.08
C LYS A 153 24.86 6.14 16.22
N LEU A 154 23.61 6.18 16.63
CA LEU A 154 22.86 7.41 16.88
C LEU A 154 23.00 7.87 18.34
N ASP A 155 23.42 6.95 19.22
CA ASP A 155 23.66 7.22 20.66
C ASP A 155 25.11 7.70 20.94
N GLN A 156 25.94 7.89 19.92
CA GLN A 156 27.28 8.44 19.94
C GLN A 156 27.34 9.80 19.23
#